data_144a9ecde76c3afbf2d88faaef3b4270
#
_entry.id   144a9ecde76c3afbf2d88faaef3b4270
#
_cell.length_a   1.000
_cell.length_b   1.000
_cell.length_c   1.000
_cell.angle_alpha   90.00
_cell.angle_beta   90.00
_cell.angle_gamma   90.00
#
_symmetry.space_group_name_H-M   'P 1'
#
loop_
_entity.id
_entity.type
_entity.pdbx_description
1 polymer ?
#
loop_
_entity_poly.entity_id
_entity_poly.type
_entity_poly.pdbx_seq_one_letter_code
_entity_poly.pdbx_strand_id
1 'polypeptide(L)'
;MEKVAIVTIESLNYGNRLQNYALQEVLKSMGYVVRTVHRIYEPKTVKIYVKRMVQNVLQTKAAKFRKFDKKIEFSNVVLKRDEYPIGLEDGFNYFIVGSDQVWNPHYDFVAGKCDFLTFARNNQKISYAASFGVNEIPYERKFEFAEYLKNFKAISVREKQGARIVEELVQRNATVVLDPTLLLDENEWKQVEKKTVCCPKK
;
A
#
# COMPACT_ATOMS: atom_id res chain seq x y z
N MET A 1 -1.03 13.54 19.53
CA MET A 1 -0.29 12.59 18.68
C MET A 1 -0.71 12.80 17.24
N GLU A 2 0.24 12.85 16.32
CA GLU A 2 -0.05 12.99 14.90
C GLU A 2 -0.65 11.70 14.33
N LYS A 3 -1.60 11.86 13.40
CA LYS A 3 -2.33 10.76 12.77
C LYS A 3 -1.79 10.50 11.38
N VAL A 4 -1.52 9.25 11.07
CA VAL A 4 -1.01 8.79 9.78
C VAL A 4 -1.97 7.79 9.15
N ALA A 5 -2.30 8.00 7.88
CA ALA A 5 -3.06 7.06 7.07
C ALA A 5 -2.14 6.30 6.13
N ILE A 6 -2.21 4.96 6.12
CA ILE A 6 -1.52 4.12 5.14
C ILE A 6 -2.47 3.80 4.00
N VAL A 7 -2.02 4.04 2.76
CA VAL A 7 -2.72 3.70 1.52
C VAL A 7 -1.88 2.66 0.77
N THR A 8 -2.35 1.42 0.73
CA THR A 8 -1.61 0.33 0.08
C THR A 8 -2.55 -0.67 -0.59
N ILE A 9 -1.99 -1.64 -1.31
CA ILE A 9 -2.77 -2.67 -1.99
C ILE A 9 -3.38 -3.61 -0.95
N GLU A 10 -4.70 -3.74 -0.98
CA GLU A 10 -5.47 -4.66 -0.16
C GLU A 10 -5.94 -5.84 -1.03
N SER A 11 -5.24 -6.95 -1.00
CA SER A 11 -5.54 -8.14 -1.80
C SER A 11 -5.37 -9.43 -0.99
N LEU A 12 -5.79 -10.59 -1.53
CA LEU A 12 -5.60 -11.91 -0.92
C LEU A 12 -4.15 -12.41 -1.13
N ASN A 13 -3.19 -11.59 -0.72
CA ASN A 13 -1.76 -11.88 -0.75
C ASN A 13 -1.14 -11.64 0.61
N TYR A 14 -0.29 -12.57 1.06
CA TYR A 14 0.42 -12.45 2.34
C TYR A 14 1.37 -11.24 2.35
N GLY A 15 2.11 -11.02 1.26
CA GLY A 15 3.03 -9.90 1.15
C GLY A 15 2.37 -8.55 1.41
N ASN A 16 1.17 -8.33 0.83
CA ASN A 16 0.43 -7.08 1.05
C ASN A 16 0.08 -6.85 2.53
N ARG A 17 -0.25 -7.91 3.26
CA ARG A 17 -0.59 -7.80 4.68
C ARG A 17 0.62 -7.63 5.57
N LEU A 18 1.67 -8.39 5.29
CA LEU A 18 2.88 -8.34 6.09
C LEU A 18 3.56 -6.97 5.99
N GLN A 19 3.68 -6.41 4.78
CA GLN A 19 4.27 -5.09 4.59
C GLN A 19 3.42 -3.98 5.23
N ASN A 20 2.08 -4.07 5.14
CA ASN A 20 1.18 -3.11 5.77
C ASN A 20 1.27 -3.18 7.30
N TYR A 21 1.23 -4.38 7.88
CA TYR A 21 1.42 -4.59 9.31
C TYR A 21 2.76 -4.03 9.78
N ALA A 22 3.85 -4.39 9.10
CA ALA A 22 5.18 -3.93 9.49
C ALA A 22 5.29 -2.39 9.44
N LEU A 23 4.83 -1.75 8.38
CA LEU A 23 4.84 -0.29 8.28
C LEU A 23 4.00 0.35 9.40
N GLN A 24 2.84 -0.24 9.72
CA GLN A 24 1.99 0.24 10.78
C GLN A 24 2.69 0.16 12.15
N GLU A 25 3.32 -0.97 12.48
CA GLU A 25 4.03 -1.15 13.76
C GLU A 25 5.25 -0.22 13.88
N VAL A 26 6.04 -0.06 12.82
CA VAL A 26 7.15 0.89 12.81
C VAL A 26 6.67 2.32 13.07
N LEU A 27 5.63 2.77 12.39
CA LEU A 27 5.08 4.12 12.60
C LEU A 27 4.50 4.29 14.01
N LYS A 28 3.88 3.27 14.59
CA LYS A 28 3.41 3.28 15.98
C LYS A 28 4.58 3.38 16.97
N SER A 29 5.67 2.66 16.74
CA SER A 29 6.86 2.74 17.59
C SER A 29 7.49 4.14 17.57
N MET A 30 7.30 4.89 16.49
CA MET A 30 7.69 6.30 16.35
C MET A 30 6.71 7.28 17.05
N GLY A 31 5.63 6.80 17.65
CA GLY A 31 4.67 7.60 18.39
C GLY A 31 3.49 8.14 17.56
N TYR A 32 3.28 7.64 16.35
CA TYR A 32 2.12 8.03 15.53
C TYR A 32 0.87 7.21 15.84
N VAL A 33 -0.30 7.82 15.66
CA VAL A 33 -1.58 7.09 15.58
C VAL A 33 -1.79 6.68 14.14
N VAL A 34 -1.73 5.38 13.84
CA VAL A 34 -1.71 4.87 12.48
C VAL A 34 -3.00 4.14 12.15
N ARG A 35 -3.53 4.36 10.94
CA ARG A 35 -4.68 3.61 10.39
C ARG A 35 -4.41 3.28 8.93
N THR A 36 -4.76 2.08 8.52
CA THR A 36 -4.80 1.72 7.09
C THR A 36 -6.16 2.07 6.53
N VAL A 37 -6.18 2.69 5.36
CA VAL A 37 -7.42 3.02 4.65
C VAL A 37 -7.83 1.83 3.78
N HIS A 38 -9.11 1.46 3.80
CA HIS A 38 -9.62 0.39 2.95
C HIS A 38 -9.56 0.76 1.47
N ARG A 39 -9.11 -0.20 0.65
CA ARG A 39 -9.05 -0.07 -0.81
C ARG A 39 -10.03 -1.05 -1.46
N ILE A 40 -11.00 -0.52 -2.20
CA ILE A 40 -11.91 -1.33 -3.02
C ILE A 40 -11.46 -1.28 -4.47
N TYR A 41 -11.29 -2.44 -5.05
CA TYR A 41 -10.96 -2.62 -6.47
C TYR A 41 -12.19 -3.14 -7.20
N GLU A 42 -12.81 -2.29 -7.99
CA GLU A 42 -13.95 -2.68 -8.82
C GLU A 42 -13.47 -3.50 -10.03
N PRO A 43 -13.94 -4.73 -10.19
CA PRO A 43 -13.57 -5.52 -11.34
C PRO A 43 -14.23 -4.96 -12.62
N LYS A 44 -13.44 -4.76 -13.67
CA LYS A 44 -13.93 -4.22 -14.96
C LYS A 44 -14.95 -5.12 -15.69
N THR A 45 -15.09 -6.39 -15.30
CA THR A 45 -16.01 -7.34 -15.94
C THR A 45 -16.73 -8.22 -14.94
N VAL A 46 -17.99 -8.55 -15.23
CA VAL A 46 -18.84 -9.47 -14.43
C VAL A 46 -18.17 -10.84 -14.25
N LYS A 47 -17.43 -11.32 -15.26
CA LYS A 47 -16.71 -12.61 -15.22
C LYS A 47 -15.63 -12.63 -14.13
N ILE A 48 -14.91 -11.52 -13.93
CA ILE A 48 -13.91 -11.36 -12.87
C ILE A 48 -14.61 -11.27 -11.51
N TYR A 49 -15.75 -10.61 -11.43
CA TYR A 49 -16.55 -10.49 -10.21
C TYR A 49 -17.02 -11.87 -9.72
N VAL A 50 -17.61 -12.68 -10.59
CA VAL A 50 -18.09 -14.04 -10.26
C VAL A 50 -16.92 -14.94 -9.86
N LYS A 51 -15.80 -14.92 -10.58
CA LYS A 51 -14.59 -15.68 -10.22
C LYS A 51 -14.09 -15.30 -8.82
N ARG A 52 -14.12 -14.01 -8.48
CA ARG A 52 -13.72 -13.49 -7.17
C ARG A 52 -14.66 -13.93 -6.05
N MET A 53 -15.99 -13.90 -6.29
CA MET A 53 -16.98 -14.40 -5.33
C MET A 53 -16.78 -15.89 -5.03
N VAL A 54 -16.63 -16.72 -6.07
CA VAL A 54 -16.40 -18.17 -5.91
C VAL A 54 -15.08 -18.45 -5.16
N GLN A 55 -14.01 -17.71 -5.48
CA GLN A 55 -12.75 -17.83 -4.77
C GLN A 55 -12.86 -17.40 -3.30
N ASN A 56 -13.64 -16.38 -2.97
CA ASN A 56 -13.83 -15.93 -1.60
C ASN A 56 -14.65 -16.93 -0.74
N VAL A 57 -15.62 -17.61 -1.35
CA VAL A 57 -16.48 -18.60 -0.66
C VAL A 57 -15.76 -19.92 -0.39
N LEU A 58 -14.90 -20.36 -1.33
CA LEU A 58 -14.24 -21.67 -1.26
C LEU A 58 -12.92 -21.69 -0.47
N GLN A 59 -12.43 -20.55 0.05
CA GLN A 59 -11.05 -20.49 0.54
C GLN A 59 -10.92 -20.46 2.07
N THR A 60 -10.39 -21.57 2.61
CA THR A 60 -9.67 -21.62 3.91
C THR A 60 -8.58 -20.52 4.02
N LYS A 61 -7.99 -20.07 2.90
CA LYS A 61 -7.10 -18.91 2.82
C LYS A 61 -7.77 -17.61 3.29
N ALA A 62 -8.96 -17.28 2.83
CA ALA A 62 -9.66 -16.06 3.20
C ALA A 62 -9.94 -15.96 4.71
N ALA A 63 -10.19 -17.11 5.37
CA ALA A 63 -10.36 -17.16 6.82
C ALA A 63 -9.03 -16.85 7.57
N LYS A 64 -7.89 -17.34 7.05
CA LYS A 64 -6.57 -17.04 7.61
C LYS A 64 -6.22 -15.55 7.45
N PHE A 65 -6.53 -14.96 6.28
CA PHE A 65 -6.34 -13.54 6.05
C PHE A 65 -7.18 -12.68 6.98
N ARG A 66 -8.49 -12.95 7.10
CA ARG A 66 -9.37 -12.24 8.06
C ARG A 66 -8.85 -12.30 9.50
N LYS A 67 -8.20 -13.42 9.89
CA LYS A 67 -7.58 -13.52 11.22
C LYS A 67 -6.36 -12.62 11.35
N PHE A 68 -5.54 -12.51 10.30
CA PHE A 68 -4.38 -11.61 10.28
C PHE A 68 -4.81 -10.14 10.19
N ASP A 69 -5.86 -9.85 9.42
CA ASP A 69 -6.40 -8.49 9.25
C ASP A 69 -6.82 -7.86 10.59
N LYS A 70 -7.18 -8.67 11.61
CA LYS A 70 -7.42 -8.18 12.98
C LYS A 70 -6.18 -7.59 13.67
N LYS A 71 -4.99 -7.82 13.14
CA LYS A 71 -3.73 -7.24 13.62
C LYS A 71 -3.46 -5.86 13.01
N ILE A 72 -4.12 -5.55 11.91
CA ILE A 72 -4.00 -4.27 11.22
C ILE A 72 -5.14 -3.36 11.67
N GLU A 73 -4.81 -2.16 12.09
CA GLU A 73 -5.80 -1.16 12.47
C GLU A 73 -6.29 -0.41 11.24
N PHE A 74 -7.50 -0.74 10.81
CA PHE A 74 -8.15 -0.06 9.69
C PHE A 74 -8.93 1.18 10.15
N SER A 75 -9.05 2.15 9.25
CA SER A 75 -10.00 3.26 9.37
C SER A 75 -11.35 2.85 8.78
N ASN A 76 -12.39 3.65 9.03
CA ASN A 76 -13.69 3.48 8.36
C ASN A 76 -13.70 4.09 6.95
N VAL A 77 -12.59 4.68 6.50
CA VAL A 77 -12.48 5.32 5.19
C VAL A 77 -12.26 4.26 4.12
N VAL A 78 -12.99 4.41 3.03
CA VAL A 78 -12.90 3.54 1.84
C VAL A 78 -12.51 4.38 0.64
N LEU A 79 -11.44 3.97 -0.04
CA LEU A 79 -10.99 4.55 -1.30
C LEU A 79 -11.25 3.58 -2.45
N LYS A 80 -11.74 4.10 -3.56
CA LYS A 80 -11.69 3.43 -4.87
C LYS A 80 -10.44 3.91 -5.63
N ARG A 81 -10.25 3.45 -6.85
CA ARG A 81 -9.06 3.82 -7.64
C ARG A 81 -8.92 5.35 -7.81
N ASP A 82 -10.00 6.01 -8.17
CA ASP A 82 -10.02 7.43 -8.52
C ASP A 82 -11.07 8.25 -7.72
N GLU A 83 -11.74 7.61 -6.74
CA GLU A 83 -12.77 8.21 -5.90
C GLU A 83 -12.39 8.16 -4.41
N TYR A 84 -12.63 9.25 -3.72
CA TYR A 84 -12.32 9.44 -2.30
C TYR A 84 -13.33 10.37 -1.62
N PRO A 85 -13.56 10.25 -0.30
CA PRO A 85 -14.41 11.16 0.45
C PRO A 85 -13.85 12.58 0.46
N ILE A 86 -14.73 13.57 0.35
CA ILE A 86 -14.37 14.99 0.50
C ILE A 86 -13.98 15.25 1.96
N GLY A 87 -12.92 16.05 2.17
CA GLY A 87 -12.43 16.39 3.50
C GLY A 87 -11.61 15.30 4.18
N LEU A 88 -11.24 14.24 3.46
CA LEU A 88 -10.39 13.17 3.99
C LEU A 88 -9.05 13.71 4.50
N GLU A 89 -8.50 14.73 3.83
CA GLU A 89 -7.24 15.38 4.17
C GLU A 89 -7.23 16.04 5.55
N ASP A 90 -8.39 16.37 6.12
CA ASP A 90 -8.50 16.96 7.44
C ASP A 90 -8.43 15.92 8.58
N GLY A 91 -8.65 14.64 8.25
CA GLY A 91 -8.64 13.55 9.22
C GLY A 91 -7.27 13.08 9.67
N PHE A 92 -6.20 13.41 8.90
CA PHE A 92 -4.85 12.91 9.11
C PHE A 92 -3.78 14.00 8.89
N ASN A 93 -2.67 13.88 9.61
CA ASN A 93 -1.52 14.76 9.42
C ASN A 93 -0.70 14.37 8.20
N TYR A 94 -0.58 13.05 7.95
CA TYR A 94 0.15 12.49 6.79
C TYR A 94 -0.59 11.32 6.19
N PHE A 95 -0.41 11.16 4.88
CA PHE A 95 -0.81 9.99 4.10
C PHE A 95 0.45 9.34 3.55
N ILE A 96 0.63 8.05 3.81
CA ILE A 96 1.77 7.27 3.31
C ILE A 96 1.26 6.24 2.32
N VAL A 97 1.69 6.34 1.06
CA VAL A 97 1.40 5.34 0.04
C VAL A 97 2.57 4.37 -0.12
N GLY A 98 2.26 3.11 -0.28
CA GLY A 98 3.22 2.01 -0.41
C GLY A 98 3.07 1.05 0.80
N SER A 99 3.88 0.08 0.93
CA SER A 99 4.83 -0.50 -0.02
C SER A 99 4.09 -1.21 -1.17
N ASP A 100 4.77 -2.08 -1.94
CA ASP A 100 4.23 -2.82 -3.06
C ASP A 100 4.06 -2.00 -4.36
N GLN A 101 3.56 -2.65 -5.42
CA GLN A 101 3.47 -2.08 -6.77
C GLN A 101 2.29 -1.12 -6.93
N VAL A 102 2.14 -0.18 -5.99
CA VAL A 102 1.06 0.82 -5.97
C VAL A 102 1.10 1.75 -7.19
N TRP A 103 2.25 1.89 -7.82
CA TRP A 103 2.47 2.74 -9.01
C TRP A 103 2.72 1.95 -10.30
N ASN A 104 2.33 0.66 -10.34
CA ASN A 104 2.49 -0.14 -11.55
C ASN A 104 1.49 0.32 -12.64
N PRO A 105 1.98 0.83 -13.79
CA PRO A 105 1.11 1.38 -14.84
C PRO A 105 0.29 0.31 -15.58
N HIS A 106 0.68 -0.95 -15.48
CA HIS A 106 0.01 -2.06 -16.16
C HIS A 106 -1.12 -2.71 -15.35
N TYR A 107 -1.26 -2.34 -14.07
CA TYR A 107 -2.35 -2.86 -13.26
C TYR A 107 -3.54 -1.90 -13.27
N ASP A 108 -4.68 -2.39 -13.72
CA ASP A 108 -5.92 -1.61 -13.84
C ASP A 108 -6.47 -1.09 -12.50
N PHE A 109 -6.05 -1.70 -11.40
CA PHE A 109 -6.60 -1.44 -10.06
C PHE A 109 -5.71 -0.54 -9.19
N VAL A 110 -4.51 -0.21 -9.63
CA VAL A 110 -3.59 0.73 -8.96
C VAL A 110 -3.13 1.85 -9.90
N ALA A 111 -2.21 2.66 -9.43
CA ALA A 111 -1.68 3.82 -10.15
C ALA A 111 -2.78 4.78 -10.63
N GLY A 112 -3.82 4.92 -9.81
CA GLY A 112 -4.86 5.94 -9.96
C GLY A 112 -4.70 7.08 -8.97
N LYS A 113 -5.64 8.01 -8.95
CA LYS A 113 -5.62 9.22 -8.11
C LYS A 113 -5.36 8.92 -6.63
N CYS A 114 -5.99 7.88 -6.10
CA CYS A 114 -5.81 7.50 -4.70
C CYS A 114 -4.41 6.97 -4.38
N ASP A 115 -3.76 6.28 -5.33
CA ASP A 115 -2.40 5.75 -5.14
C ASP A 115 -1.33 6.84 -5.29
N PHE A 116 -1.69 8.00 -5.83
CA PHE A 116 -0.86 9.21 -5.83
C PHE A 116 -1.34 10.25 -4.80
N LEU A 117 -2.24 9.86 -3.89
CA LEU A 117 -2.71 10.71 -2.80
C LEU A 117 -3.21 12.08 -3.28
N THR A 118 -3.90 12.15 -4.44
CA THR A 118 -4.29 13.43 -5.04
C THR A 118 -5.28 14.22 -4.19
N PHE A 119 -5.99 13.55 -3.28
CA PHE A 119 -6.89 14.15 -2.31
C PHE A 119 -6.18 14.85 -1.15
N ALA A 120 -4.92 14.52 -0.87
CA ALA A 120 -4.18 15.08 0.24
C ALA A 120 -3.47 16.39 -0.14
N ARG A 121 -3.17 17.23 0.85
CA ARG A 121 -2.34 18.42 0.65
C ARG A 121 -0.89 18.02 0.36
N ASN A 122 -0.17 18.83 -0.40
CA ASN A 122 1.21 18.48 -0.82
C ASN A 122 2.14 18.18 0.36
N ASN A 123 2.00 18.89 1.47
CA ASN A 123 2.78 18.68 2.69
C ASN A 123 2.40 17.43 3.48
N GLN A 124 1.32 16.75 3.12
CA GLN A 124 0.85 15.51 3.75
C GLN A 124 1.23 14.25 2.98
N LYS A 125 1.69 14.37 1.72
CA LYS A 125 1.92 13.25 0.80
C LYS A 125 3.30 12.66 0.96
N ILE A 126 3.39 11.40 1.34
CA ILE A 126 4.64 10.66 1.49
C ILE A 126 4.51 9.31 0.77
N SER A 127 5.56 8.86 0.12
CA SER A 127 5.64 7.46 -0.29
C SER A 127 6.69 6.73 0.53
N TYR A 128 6.40 5.48 0.92
CA TYR A 128 7.35 4.60 1.56
C TYR A 128 7.49 3.29 0.80
N ALA A 129 8.69 3.02 0.28
CA ALA A 129 9.01 1.82 -0.49
C ALA A 129 7.98 1.54 -1.62
N ALA A 130 7.40 2.58 -2.23
CA ALA A 130 6.49 2.41 -3.35
C ALA A 130 7.22 1.81 -4.56
N SER A 131 6.55 0.94 -5.30
CA SER A 131 7.14 0.29 -6.46
C SER A 131 6.34 0.56 -7.72
N PHE A 132 7.05 0.79 -8.82
CA PHE A 132 6.47 0.86 -10.16
C PHE A 132 6.34 -0.53 -10.79
N GLY A 133 7.20 -1.49 -10.42
CA GLY A 133 7.21 -2.84 -10.96
C GLY A 133 7.52 -2.90 -12.46
N VAL A 134 8.05 -1.82 -13.03
CA VAL A 134 8.43 -1.68 -14.44
C VAL A 134 9.75 -0.95 -14.56
N ASN A 135 10.38 -1.06 -15.74
CA ASN A 135 11.64 -0.35 -16.02
C ASN A 135 11.41 1.09 -16.52
N GLU A 136 10.26 1.36 -17.11
CA GLU A 136 9.87 2.68 -17.61
C GLU A 136 8.34 2.85 -17.57
N ILE A 137 7.89 4.10 -17.56
CA ILE A 137 6.47 4.41 -17.65
C ILE A 137 6.06 4.48 -19.13
N PRO A 138 4.93 3.86 -19.54
CA PRO A 138 4.39 4.00 -20.88
C PRO A 138 4.24 5.47 -21.27
N TYR A 139 4.58 5.80 -22.50
CA TYR A 139 4.65 7.20 -22.97
C TYR A 139 3.37 7.97 -22.70
N GLU A 140 2.22 7.36 -22.96
CA GLU A 140 0.90 7.93 -22.78
C GLU A 140 0.55 8.25 -21.32
N ARG A 141 1.26 7.65 -20.35
CA ARG A 141 1.07 7.90 -18.93
C ARG A 141 2.12 8.78 -18.28
N LYS A 142 3.20 9.13 -18.99
CA LYS A 142 4.32 9.90 -18.41
C LYS A 142 3.86 11.25 -17.86
N PHE A 143 3.01 11.96 -18.59
CA PHE A 143 2.49 13.26 -18.15
C PHE A 143 1.66 13.14 -16.86
N GLU A 144 0.74 12.18 -16.81
CA GLU A 144 -0.10 11.94 -15.64
C GLU A 144 0.74 11.62 -14.39
N PHE A 145 1.72 10.71 -14.53
CA PHE A 145 2.60 10.32 -13.43
C PHE A 145 3.46 11.52 -12.95
N ALA A 146 3.98 12.29 -13.87
CA ALA A 146 4.76 13.49 -13.52
C ALA A 146 3.91 14.49 -12.71
N GLU A 147 2.68 14.78 -13.17
CA GLU A 147 1.76 15.68 -12.47
C GLU A 147 1.45 15.22 -11.04
N TYR A 148 1.33 13.92 -10.81
CA TYR A 148 1.07 13.39 -9.49
C TYR A 148 2.32 13.37 -8.60
N LEU A 149 3.46 12.93 -9.12
CA LEU A 149 4.69 12.75 -8.35
C LEU A 149 5.31 14.07 -7.88
N LYS A 150 5.21 15.15 -8.67
CA LYS A 150 5.80 16.44 -8.32
C LYS A 150 5.31 17.00 -6.99
N ASN A 151 4.11 16.60 -6.57
CA ASN A 151 3.42 17.15 -5.40
C ASN A 151 3.68 16.38 -4.09
N PHE A 152 4.49 15.33 -4.10
CA PHE A 152 4.84 14.62 -2.87
C PHE A 152 5.81 15.43 -2.01
N LYS A 153 5.56 15.44 -0.68
CA LYS A 153 6.49 16.00 0.30
C LYS A 153 7.81 15.24 0.31
N ALA A 154 7.73 13.90 0.36
CA ALA A 154 8.87 13.01 0.32
C ALA A 154 8.54 11.77 -0.52
N ILE A 155 9.53 11.31 -1.29
CA ILE A 155 9.39 10.13 -2.15
C ILE A 155 10.45 9.12 -1.76
N SER A 156 10.03 7.94 -1.33
CA SER A 156 10.90 6.79 -1.26
C SER A 156 10.30 5.60 -2.03
N VAL A 157 11.18 4.84 -2.64
CA VAL A 157 10.85 3.72 -3.53
C VAL A 157 11.61 2.47 -3.12
N ARG A 158 11.13 1.30 -3.52
CA ARG A 158 11.75 0.03 -3.18
C ARG A 158 12.94 -0.33 -4.07
N GLU A 159 12.95 0.13 -5.31
CA GLU A 159 13.95 -0.24 -6.30
C GLU A 159 14.70 0.98 -6.86
N LYS A 160 15.99 0.78 -7.21
CA LYS A 160 16.81 1.79 -7.89
C LYS A 160 16.16 2.27 -9.20
N GLN A 161 15.47 1.37 -9.91
CA GLN A 161 14.77 1.73 -11.14
C GLN A 161 13.61 2.71 -10.87
N GLY A 162 12.89 2.53 -9.76
CA GLY A 162 11.85 3.47 -9.34
C GLY A 162 12.41 4.88 -9.06
N ALA A 163 13.60 4.97 -8.46
CA ALA A 163 14.26 6.26 -8.25
C ALA A 163 14.63 6.95 -9.57
N ARG A 164 15.13 6.20 -10.57
CA ARG A 164 15.40 6.71 -11.91
C ARG A 164 14.13 7.22 -12.60
N ILE A 165 13.01 6.47 -12.51
CA ILE A 165 11.72 6.90 -13.06
C ILE A 165 11.29 8.24 -12.45
N VAL A 166 11.40 8.41 -11.13
CA VAL A 166 11.05 9.66 -10.46
C VAL A 166 11.95 10.80 -10.94
N GLU A 167 13.26 10.57 -11.04
CA GLU A 167 14.23 11.57 -11.53
C GLU A 167 13.93 11.99 -12.97
N GLU A 168 13.68 11.02 -13.87
CA GLU A 168 13.34 11.26 -15.27
C GLU A 168 12.02 12.05 -15.44
N LEU A 169 11.01 11.75 -14.65
CA LEU A 169 9.69 12.35 -14.80
C LEU A 169 9.58 13.74 -14.17
N VAL A 170 10.20 13.96 -13.01
CA VAL A 170 9.95 15.15 -12.20
C VAL A 170 11.22 15.84 -11.69
N GLN A 171 12.38 15.38 -12.09
CA GLN A 171 13.71 15.93 -11.70
C GLN A 171 13.86 16.04 -10.17
N ARG A 172 13.34 15.06 -9.45
CA ARG A 172 13.43 14.95 -8.00
C ARG A 172 14.15 13.68 -7.60
N ASN A 173 14.89 13.74 -6.50
CA ASN A 173 15.49 12.57 -5.89
C ASN A 173 14.43 11.75 -5.16
N ALA A 174 14.45 10.43 -5.34
CA ALA A 174 13.73 9.47 -4.53
C ALA A 174 14.71 8.58 -3.77
N THR A 175 14.47 8.39 -2.48
CA THR A 175 15.32 7.53 -1.64
C THR A 175 14.96 6.07 -1.86
N VAL A 176 15.94 5.21 -2.14
CA VAL A 176 15.72 3.76 -2.19
C VAL A 176 15.77 3.21 -0.77
N VAL A 177 14.71 2.55 -0.33
CA VAL A 177 14.55 2.04 1.03
C VAL A 177 14.14 0.56 1.01
N LEU A 178 14.33 -0.11 2.15
CA LEU A 178 13.90 -1.50 2.32
C LEU A 178 12.38 -1.62 2.34
N ASP A 179 11.88 -2.78 1.90
CA ASP A 179 10.49 -3.14 2.14
C ASP A 179 10.18 -3.13 3.65
N PRO A 180 9.01 -2.65 4.09
CA PRO A 180 8.66 -2.61 5.51
C PRO A 180 8.81 -3.94 6.24
N THR A 181 8.65 -5.07 5.56
CA THR A 181 8.82 -6.40 6.16
C THR A 181 10.23 -6.66 6.70
N LEU A 182 11.21 -5.90 6.25
CA LEU A 182 12.60 -5.99 6.70
C LEU A 182 12.96 -5.00 7.82
N LEU A 183 11.99 -4.20 8.27
CA LEU A 183 12.19 -3.23 9.35
C LEU A 183 11.90 -3.81 10.73
N LEU A 184 11.07 -4.86 10.81
CA LEU A 184 10.77 -5.55 12.06
C LEU A 184 11.81 -6.63 12.34
N ASP A 185 12.20 -6.75 13.60
CA ASP A 185 13.09 -7.81 14.05
C ASP A 185 12.38 -9.16 14.27
N GLU A 186 13.14 -10.18 14.62
CA GLU A 186 12.61 -11.53 14.86
C GLU A 186 11.61 -11.55 16.02
N ASN A 187 11.82 -10.76 17.07
CA ASN A 187 10.94 -10.75 18.24
C ASN A 187 9.60 -10.09 17.92
N GLU A 188 9.63 -9.02 17.14
CA GLU A 188 8.43 -8.34 16.66
C GLU A 188 7.60 -9.26 15.76
N TRP A 189 8.25 -10.01 14.84
CA TRP A 189 7.55 -11.00 14.00
C TRP A 189 7.00 -12.17 14.81
N LYS A 190 7.67 -12.64 15.86
CA LYS A 190 7.18 -13.71 16.75
C LYS A 190 5.85 -13.35 17.43
N GLN A 191 5.54 -12.07 17.64
CA GLN A 191 4.26 -11.63 18.21
C GLN A 191 3.04 -11.96 17.34
N VAL A 192 3.26 -12.09 16.04
CA VAL A 192 2.19 -12.39 15.07
C VAL A 192 2.32 -13.79 14.47
N GLU A 193 3.42 -14.47 14.73
CA GLU A 193 3.64 -15.83 14.28
C GLU A 193 2.60 -16.78 14.90
N LYS A 194 2.04 -17.65 14.09
CA LYS A 194 1.25 -18.76 14.56
C LYS A 194 2.15 -19.97 14.75
N LYS A 195 2.44 -20.38 15.97
CA LYS A 195 3.12 -21.65 16.25
C LYS A 195 2.39 -22.78 15.52
N THR A 196 3.02 -23.33 14.50
CA THR A 196 2.54 -24.57 13.88
C THR A 196 2.89 -25.69 14.83
N VAL A 197 1.89 -26.37 15.38
CA VAL A 197 2.12 -27.64 16.06
C VAL A 197 2.65 -28.58 14.98
N CYS A 198 3.95 -28.87 14.99
CA CYS A 198 4.51 -29.93 14.16
C CYS A 198 3.79 -31.21 14.50
N CYS A 199 2.98 -31.75 13.60
CA CYS A 199 2.58 -33.12 13.68
C CYS A 199 3.86 -33.95 13.69
N PRO A 200 4.07 -34.84 14.70
CA PRO A 200 5.20 -35.77 14.64
C PRO A 200 5.07 -36.53 13.33
N LYS A 201 6.12 -36.54 12.53
CA LYS A 201 6.20 -37.43 11.36
C LYS A 201 5.95 -38.85 11.84
N LYS A 202 4.87 -39.48 11.36
CA LYS A 202 4.67 -40.92 11.48
C LYS A 202 5.67 -41.66 10.64
#